data_3392f9cf2f2d9f405ef90953e57fa4a7
#
_entry.id   3392f9cf2f2d9f405ef90953e57fa4a7
#
_cell.length_a   1.000
_cell.length_b   1.000
_cell.length_c   1.000
_cell.angle_alpha   90.00
_cell.angle_beta   90.00
_cell.angle_gamma   90.00
#
_symmetry.space_group_name_H-M   'P 1'
#
loop_
_entity.id
_entity.type
_entity.pdbx_description
1 polymer ?
#
loop_
_entity_poly.entity_id
_entity_poly.type
_entity_poly.pdbx_seq_one_letter_code
_entity_poly.pdbx_strand_id
1 'polypeptide(L)'
;MSKQELEIKTYVSDLLQERTALFLVDLVFGGTNSRKKILVILDKDSGILIDECGEFSRALGNLIEENNLFGDAPYVLEVSSPGMDRPLQVTRQYKRRIGNTLNFLLNDGAQFEAVLKDVSEEGVVVEPIPVKVKKSKKEATVELAPEPRKLRFGEIKKCNLIVSFK
;
A
#
# COMPACT_ATOMS: atom_id res chain seq x y z
N MET A 1 16.97 12.08 -4.00
CA MET A 1 15.77 12.41 -4.78
C MET A 1 16.04 13.63 -5.63
N SER A 2 15.69 13.59 -6.88
CA SER A 2 15.96 14.72 -7.76
C SER A 2 14.99 15.87 -7.50
N LYS A 3 15.34 17.05 -8.03
CA LYS A 3 14.50 18.22 -7.86
C LYS A 3 13.12 17.98 -8.49
N GLN A 4 13.09 17.33 -9.64
CA GLN A 4 11.84 17.02 -10.34
C GLN A 4 10.97 16.07 -9.52
N GLU A 5 11.57 15.09 -8.90
CA GLU A 5 10.84 14.15 -8.05
C GLU A 5 10.26 14.85 -6.84
N LEU A 6 10.99 15.78 -6.23
CA LEU A 6 10.50 16.54 -5.10
C LEU A 6 9.32 17.43 -5.51
N GLU A 7 9.40 18.05 -6.68
CA GLU A 7 8.30 18.87 -7.16
C GLU A 7 7.05 18.06 -7.43
N ILE A 8 7.19 16.88 -8.01
CA ILE A 8 6.06 16.00 -8.25
C ILE A 8 5.43 15.57 -6.93
N LYS A 9 6.26 15.29 -5.94
CA LYS A 9 5.78 14.93 -4.62
C LYS A 9 4.95 16.06 -4.03
N THR A 10 5.39 17.30 -4.21
CA THR A 10 4.66 18.47 -3.75
C THR A 10 3.34 18.61 -4.48
N TYR A 11 3.33 18.42 -5.80
CA TYR A 11 2.10 18.51 -6.59
C TYR A 11 1.08 17.45 -6.14
N VAL A 12 1.54 16.22 -5.91
CA VAL A 12 0.67 15.14 -5.44
C VAL A 12 0.08 15.51 -4.09
N SER A 13 0.90 16.03 -3.19
CA SER A 13 0.44 16.44 -1.87
C SER A 13 -0.61 17.55 -1.95
N ASP A 14 -0.37 18.55 -2.79
CA ASP A 14 -1.30 19.65 -2.96
C ASP A 14 -2.64 19.20 -3.54
N LEU A 15 -2.59 18.30 -4.52
CA LEU A 15 -3.81 17.77 -5.12
C LEU A 15 -4.60 16.93 -4.12
N LEU A 16 -3.91 16.21 -3.25
CA LEU A 16 -4.58 15.41 -2.24
C LEU A 16 -5.23 16.26 -1.16
N GLN A 17 -4.70 17.45 -0.89
CA GLN A 17 -5.32 18.35 0.07
C GLN A 17 -6.71 18.78 -0.41
N GLU A 18 -6.91 18.88 -1.70
CA GLU A 18 -8.20 19.23 -2.26
C GLU A 18 -9.11 18.01 -2.41
N ARG A 19 -8.55 16.82 -2.35
CA ARG A 19 -9.26 15.56 -2.52
C ARG A 19 -9.08 14.70 -1.29
N THR A 20 -9.66 15.15 -0.17
CA THR A 20 -9.39 14.56 1.14
C THR A 20 -9.83 13.11 1.30
N ALA A 21 -10.72 12.63 0.44
CA ALA A 21 -11.12 11.23 0.47
C ALA A 21 -10.05 10.30 -0.10
N LEU A 22 -9.14 10.83 -0.92
CA LEU A 22 -8.07 10.05 -1.53
C LEU A 22 -6.81 10.13 -0.69
N PHE A 23 -6.01 9.07 -0.73
CA PHE A 23 -4.70 9.09 -0.07
C PHE A 23 -3.66 8.36 -0.92
N LEU A 24 -2.42 8.76 -0.73
CA LEU A 24 -1.32 8.19 -1.48
C LEU A 24 -0.87 6.88 -0.85
N VAL A 25 -0.82 5.82 -1.64
CA VAL A 25 -0.30 4.53 -1.21
C VAL A 25 1.18 4.43 -1.57
N ASP A 26 1.53 4.84 -2.78
CA ASP A 26 2.91 4.78 -3.22
C ASP A 26 3.15 5.76 -4.37
N LEU A 27 4.38 6.20 -4.51
CA LEU A 27 4.81 7.09 -5.60
C LEU A 27 6.15 6.56 -6.08
N VAL A 28 6.18 6.04 -7.29
CA VAL A 28 7.35 5.37 -7.82
C VAL A 28 7.87 6.14 -9.03
N PHE A 29 9.17 6.40 -9.05
CA PHE A 29 9.82 7.05 -10.16
C PHE A 29 10.72 6.03 -10.86
N GLY A 30 10.65 5.98 -12.16
CA GLY A 30 11.44 5.04 -12.93
C GLY A 30 11.74 5.60 -14.31
N GLY A 31 12.03 4.71 -15.23
CA GLY A 31 12.35 5.07 -16.59
C GLY A 31 13.82 5.46 -16.75
N THR A 32 14.12 6.15 -17.84
CA THR A 32 15.48 6.56 -18.16
C THR A 32 15.58 8.07 -18.11
N ASN A 33 16.79 8.62 -18.25
CA ASN A 33 16.94 10.06 -18.25
C ASN A 33 16.24 10.71 -19.45
N SER A 34 16.11 9.98 -20.56
CA SER A 34 15.44 10.49 -21.74
C SER A 34 13.92 10.27 -21.69
N ARG A 35 13.43 9.41 -20.83
CA ARG A 35 12.01 9.16 -20.72
C ARG A 35 11.68 8.76 -19.29
N LYS A 36 11.19 9.69 -18.52
CA LYS A 36 10.85 9.44 -17.13
C LYS A 36 9.51 8.73 -17.00
N LYS A 37 9.39 7.94 -15.98
CA LYS A 37 8.13 7.25 -15.69
C LYS A 37 7.73 7.57 -14.26
N ILE A 38 6.48 7.96 -14.08
CA ILE A 38 5.92 8.30 -12.78
C ILE A 38 4.71 7.43 -12.55
N LEU A 39 4.72 6.68 -11.48
CA LEU A 39 3.59 5.83 -11.11
C LEU A 39 3.05 6.31 -9.77
N VAL A 40 1.79 6.69 -9.74
CA VAL A 40 1.12 7.15 -8.53
C VAL A 40 0.06 6.12 -8.17
N ILE A 41 0.15 5.56 -6.98
CA ILE A 41 -0.84 4.60 -6.48
C ILE A 41 -1.66 5.31 -5.43
N LEU A 42 -2.94 5.44 -5.69
CA LEU A 42 -3.88 6.10 -4.79
C LEU A 42 -4.95 5.13 -4.34
N ASP A 43 -5.53 5.38 -3.20
CA ASP A 43 -6.68 4.62 -2.75
C ASP A 43 -7.64 5.53 -1.99
N LYS A 44 -8.78 4.99 -1.63
CA LYS A 44 -9.84 5.70 -0.94
C LYS A 44 -10.47 4.67 -0.01
N ASP A 45 -10.93 5.08 1.16
CA ASP A 45 -11.48 4.14 2.13
C ASP A 45 -12.61 3.28 1.58
N SER A 46 -13.41 3.83 0.69
CA SER A 46 -14.49 3.08 0.05
C SER A 46 -14.05 2.41 -1.26
N GLY A 47 -12.78 2.51 -1.61
CA GLY A 47 -12.26 2.00 -2.88
C GLY A 47 -12.26 3.09 -3.95
N ILE A 48 -11.10 3.35 -4.55
CA ILE A 48 -10.99 4.40 -5.57
C ILE A 48 -11.53 3.90 -6.90
N LEU A 49 -12.19 4.79 -7.63
CA LEU A 49 -12.74 4.46 -8.95
C LEU A 49 -11.76 4.84 -10.06
N ILE A 50 -11.90 4.17 -11.19
CA ILE A 50 -11.03 4.44 -12.35
C ILE A 50 -11.16 5.91 -12.79
N ASP A 51 -12.37 6.45 -12.74
CA ASP A 51 -12.60 7.86 -13.12
C ASP A 51 -11.85 8.81 -12.19
N GLU A 52 -11.76 8.47 -10.92
CA GLU A 52 -11.03 9.28 -9.95
C GLU A 52 -9.52 9.25 -10.24
N CYS A 53 -8.99 8.09 -10.62
CA CYS A 53 -7.59 7.99 -11.04
C CYS A 53 -7.33 8.82 -12.29
N GLY A 54 -8.22 8.78 -13.26
CA GLY A 54 -8.10 9.55 -14.49
C GLY A 54 -8.14 11.06 -14.24
N GLU A 55 -9.02 11.49 -13.35
CA GLU A 55 -9.12 12.89 -13.02
C GLU A 55 -7.85 13.38 -12.31
N PHE A 56 -7.34 12.59 -11.38
CA PHE A 56 -6.10 12.93 -10.69
C PHE A 56 -4.93 12.98 -11.67
N SER A 57 -4.88 12.04 -12.60
CA SER A 57 -3.84 11.99 -13.62
C SER A 57 -3.85 13.26 -14.49
N ARG A 58 -5.03 13.72 -14.89
CA ARG A 58 -5.15 14.95 -15.68
C ARG A 58 -4.70 16.16 -14.87
N ALA A 59 -5.10 16.24 -13.61
CA ALA A 59 -4.73 17.35 -12.76
C ALA A 59 -3.22 17.40 -12.52
N LEU A 60 -2.62 16.25 -12.27
CA LEU A 60 -1.17 16.17 -12.05
C LEU A 60 -0.41 16.46 -13.36
N GLY A 61 -0.90 15.92 -14.47
CA GLY A 61 -0.29 16.18 -15.77
C GLY A 61 -0.32 17.67 -16.11
N ASN A 62 -1.41 18.36 -15.78
CA ASN A 62 -1.51 19.80 -16.02
C ASN A 62 -0.47 20.57 -15.21
N LEU A 63 -0.24 20.18 -13.96
CA LEU A 63 0.77 20.85 -13.13
C LEU A 63 2.17 20.64 -13.69
N ILE A 64 2.45 19.41 -14.17
CA ILE A 64 3.74 19.11 -14.77
C ILE A 64 3.95 19.96 -16.02
N GLU A 65 2.92 20.07 -16.87
CA GLU A 65 3.02 20.82 -18.11
C GLU A 65 3.07 22.32 -17.88
N GLU A 66 2.25 22.85 -16.98
CA GLU A 66 2.26 24.28 -16.67
C GLU A 66 3.60 24.74 -16.13
N ASN A 67 4.28 23.92 -15.40
CA ASN A 67 5.57 24.25 -14.81
C ASN A 67 6.74 23.79 -15.69
N ASN A 68 6.43 23.22 -16.85
CA ASN A 68 7.44 22.74 -17.79
C ASN A 68 8.52 21.91 -17.10
N LEU A 69 8.08 21.03 -16.22
CA LEU A 69 8.97 20.30 -15.33
C LEU A 69 10.01 19.46 -16.05
N PHE A 70 9.63 18.83 -17.15
CA PHE A 70 10.54 17.98 -17.91
C PHE A 70 11.02 18.63 -19.22
N GLY A 71 10.65 19.92 -19.45
CA GLY A 71 11.00 20.58 -20.70
C GLY A 71 10.34 19.87 -21.88
N ASP A 72 11.13 19.60 -22.90
CA ASP A 72 10.62 18.90 -24.09
C ASP A 72 10.76 17.39 -23.96
N ALA A 73 11.33 16.90 -22.86
CA ALA A 73 11.53 15.46 -22.71
C ALA A 73 10.20 14.73 -22.48
N PRO A 74 10.00 13.60 -23.12
CA PRO A 74 8.77 12.84 -22.89
C PRO A 74 8.78 12.18 -21.52
N TYR A 75 7.59 11.99 -20.97
CA TYR A 75 7.43 11.28 -19.71
C TYR A 75 6.15 10.45 -19.75
N VAL A 76 6.08 9.45 -18.90
CA VAL A 76 4.89 8.61 -18.77
C VAL A 76 4.34 8.82 -17.37
N LEU A 77 3.07 9.19 -17.28
CA LEU A 77 2.40 9.35 -16.00
C LEU A 77 1.28 8.34 -15.92
N GLU A 78 1.31 7.52 -14.88
CA GLU A 78 0.28 6.54 -14.65
C GLU A 78 -0.25 6.70 -13.23
N VAL A 79 -1.56 6.80 -13.08
CA VAL A 79 -2.23 6.86 -11.78
C VAL A 79 -3.14 5.63 -11.69
N SER A 80 -2.96 4.86 -10.65
CA SER A 80 -3.66 3.59 -10.52
C SER A 80 -4.06 3.33 -9.08
N SER A 81 -4.91 2.35 -8.89
CA SER A 81 -5.25 1.86 -7.56
C SER A 81 -4.37 0.67 -7.22
N PRO A 82 -4.22 0.32 -5.93
CA PRO A 82 -3.47 -0.87 -5.58
C PRO A 82 -4.30 -2.10 -5.94
N GLY A 83 -3.65 -3.10 -6.53
CA GLY A 83 -4.32 -4.35 -6.82
C GLY A 83 -4.54 -5.16 -5.55
N MET A 84 -5.37 -6.17 -5.62
CA MET A 84 -5.65 -7.02 -4.45
C MET A 84 -4.42 -7.81 -4.01
N ASP A 85 -3.51 -8.07 -4.93
CA ASP A 85 -2.29 -8.81 -4.62
C ASP A 85 -1.15 -7.91 -4.17
N ARG A 86 -1.37 -6.59 -4.12
CA ARG A 86 -0.34 -5.68 -3.66
C ARG A 86 -0.35 -5.63 -2.13
N PRO A 87 0.81 -5.73 -1.47
CA PRO A 87 0.85 -5.67 -0.01
C PRO A 87 0.34 -4.33 0.52
N LEU A 88 -0.21 -4.35 1.72
CA LEU A 88 -0.63 -3.12 2.39
C LEU A 88 0.61 -2.31 2.76
N GLN A 89 0.59 -1.02 2.49
CA GLN A 89 1.77 -0.18 2.68
C GLN A 89 1.57 0.98 3.66
N VAL A 90 0.37 1.47 3.80
CA VAL A 90 0.13 2.62 4.67
C VAL A 90 -0.87 2.30 5.76
N THR A 91 -0.75 3.02 6.88
CA THR A 91 -1.61 2.81 8.06
C THR A 91 -3.10 2.85 7.71
N ARG A 92 -3.49 3.77 6.85
CA ARG A 92 -4.89 3.93 6.49
C ARG A 92 -5.46 2.70 5.78
N GLN A 93 -4.63 1.98 5.01
CA GLN A 93 -5.05 0.73 4.39
C GLN A 93 -5.31 -0.34 5.45
N TYR A 94 -4.46 -0.40 6.48
CA TYR A 94 -4.67 -1.35 7.56
C TYR A 94 -5.94 -1.03 8.33
N LYS A 95 -6.23 0.25 8.57
CA LYS A 95 -7.44 0.61 9.31
C LYS A 95 -8.71 0.14 8.63
N ARG A 96 -8.71 0.11 7.30
CA ARG A 96 -9.88 -0.40 6.57
C ARG A 96 -10.08 -1.88 6.78
N ARG A 97 -9.07 -2.58 7.21
CA ARG A 97 -9.10 -4.04 7.30
C ARG A 97 -9.24 -4.57 8.71
N ILE A 98 -9.55 -3.70 9.67
CA ILE A 98 -9.80 -4.15 11.03
C ILE A 98 -10.99 -5.11 11.00
N GLY A 99 -10.83 -6.28 11.61
CA GLY A 99 -11.81 -7.34 11.59
C GLY A 99 -11.57 -8.39 10.50
N ASN A 100 -10.69 -8.09 9.53
CA ASN A 100 -10.40 -9.04 8.46
C ASN A 100 -9.20 -9.90 8.82
N THR A 101 -9.11 -11.06 8.20
CA THR A 101 -7.94 -11.93 8.34
C THR A 101 -6.93 -11.56 7.26
N LEU A 102 -5.70 -11.34 7.67
CA LEU A 102 -4.61 -10.95 6.76
C LEU A 102 -3.46 -11.92 6.88
N ASN A 103 -2.65 -12.00 5.85
CA ASN A 103 -1.45 -12.84 5.84
C ASN A 103 -0.25 -11.94 6.12
N PHE A 104 0.47 -12.21 7.19
CA PHE A 104 1.64 -11.43 7.60
C PHE A 104 2.92 -12.18 7.36
N LEU A 105 3.90 -11.52 6.76
CA LEU A 105 5.26 -12.03 6.63
C LEU A 105 6.15 -11.06 7.40
N LEU A 106 6.84 -11.55 8.40
CA LEU A 106 7.71 -10.72 9.23
C LEU A 106 9.14 -10.74 8.72
N ASN A 107 9.93 -9.78 9.14
CA ASN A 107 11.32 -9.67 8.72
C ASN A 107 12.18 -10.87 9.13
N ASP A 108 11.80 -11.57 10.19
CA ASP A 108 12.52 -12.75 10.64
C ASP A 108 12.13 -14.03 9.87
N GLY A 109 11.27 -13.88 8.89
CA GLY A 109 10.82 -15.03 8.08
C GLY A 109 9.54 -15.68 8.56
N ALA A 110 9.03 -15.30 9.72
CA ALA A 110 7.79 -15.89 10.22
C ALA A 110 6.63 -15.47 9.33
N GLN A 111 5.74 -16.40 9.04
CA GLN A 111 4.58 -16.14 8.22
C GLN A 111 3.36 -16.76 8.89
N PHE A 112 2.28 -16.01 9.01
CA PHE A 112 1.08 -16.49 9.64
C PHE A 112 -0.13 -15.66 9.24
N GLU A 113 -1.30 -16.22 9.44
CA GLU A 113 -2.55 -15.51 9.22
C GLU A 113 -3.07 -15.03 10.57
N ALA A 114 -3.63 -13.86 10.60
CA ALA A 114 -4.18 -13.30 11.84
C ALA A 114 -5.31 -12.32 11.53
N VAL A 115 -6.22 -12.18 12.49
CA VAL A 115 -7.29 -11.20 12.38
C VAL A 115 -6.75 -9.87 12.87
N LEU A 116 -6.93 -8.82 12.09
CA LEU A 116 -6.49 -7.49 12.48
C LEU A 116 -7.47 -6.92 13.48
N LYS A 117 -7.00 -6.62 14.69
CA LYS A 117 -7.85 -6.11 15.75
C LYS A 117 -7.79 -4.61 15.93
N ASP A 118 -6.63 -4.03 15.76
CA ASP A 118 -6.47 -2.59 15.93
C ASP A 118 -5.27 -2.10 15.15
N VAL A 119 -5.23 -0.82 14.85
CA VAL A 119 -4.14 -0.19 14.08
C VAL A 119 -3.79 1.14 14.74
N SER A 120 -2.49 1.38 14.90
CA SER A 120 -1.99 2.64 15.42
C SER A 120 -0.88 3.14 14.47
N GLU A 121 -0.33 4.28 14.77
CA GLU A 121 0.75 4.82 13.95
C GLU A 121 2.02 3.98 14.06
N GLU A 122 2.18 3.25 15.15
CA GLU A 122 3.37 2.43 15.35
C GLU A 122 3.25 1.03 14.80
N GLY A 123 2.06 0.50 14.70
CA GLY A 123 1.87 -0.87 14.24
C GLY A 123 0.46 -1.35 14.37
N VAL A 124 0.31 -2.65 14.49
CA VAL A 124 -1.00 -3.29 14.51
C VAL A 124 -1.12 -4.25 15.67
N VAL A 125 -2.35 -4.50 16.09
CA VAL A 125 -2.64 -5.56 17.06
C VAL A 125 -3.40 -6.63 16.30
N VAL A 126 -2.89 -7.85 16.35
CA VAL A 126 -3.45 -8.97 15.60
C VAL A 126 -3.71 -10.16 16.51
N GLU A 127 -4.67 -10.98 16.13
CA GLU A 127 -4.94 -12.20 16.83
C GLU A 127 -4.63 -13.36 15.90
N PRO A 128 -3.53 -14.07 16.12
CA PRO A 128 -3.13 -15.15 15.20
C PRO A 128 -4.15 -16.25 15.14
N ILE A 129 -4.35 -16.79 13.94
CA ILE A 129 -5.26 -17.90 13.74
C ILE A 129 -4.44 -19.18 13.79
N PRO A 130 -4.83 -20.14 14.61
CA PRO A 130 -4.10 -21.40 14.66
C PRO A 130 -4.19 -22.09 13.32
N VAL A 131 -3.05 -22.42 12.71
CA VAL A 131 -3.02 -23.11 11.46
C VAL A 131 -2.96 -24.58 11.76
N LYS A 132 -3.92 -25.33 11.27
CA LYS A 132 -3.86 -26.74 11.40
C LYS A 132 -2.89 -27.22 10.38
N VAL A 133 -1.74 -27.56 10.78
CA VAL A 133 -0.76 -28.08 9.86
C VAL A 133 -1.01 -29.52 9.77
N LYS A 134 -1.55 -30.00 8.71
CA LYS A 134 -1.77 -31.28 8.57
C LYS A 134 -0.66 -31.99 8.33
N LYS A 135 -0.11 -32.63 8.60
CA LYS A 135 0.80 -33.35 8.33
C LYS A 135 1.76 -33.85 8.99
N SER A 136 2.45 -33.90 8.86
CA SER A 136 3.60 -34.32 9.29
C SER A 136 3.50 -34.68 10.59
N LYS A 137 3.40 -35.82 10.87
CA LYS A 137 3.30 -36.24 11.96
C LYS A 137 4.14 -35.87 12.96
N LYS A 138 5.16 -35.75 12.92
CA LYS A 138 5.98 -35.51 13.90
C LYS A 138 6.01 -34.21 14.25
N GLU A 139 5.54 -33.31 13.72
CA GLU A 139 5.79 -32.08 13.99
C GLU A 139 5.06 -31.56 15.01
N ALA A 140 5.42 -31.15 15.93
CA ALA A 140 4.81 -30.53 16.93
C ALA A 140 4.24 -29.33 16.44
N THR A 141 3.01 -29.26 16.39
CA THR A 141 2.46 -28.09 15.95
C THR A 141 2.68 -27.06 16.92
N VAL A 142 3.26 -26.03 16.58
CA VAL A 142 3.40 -24.94 17.42
C VAL A 142 2.07 -24.25 17.40
N GLU A 143 1.28 -24.46 18.42
CA GLU A 143 0.12 -23.78 18.47
C GLU A 143 0.37 -22.42 18.87
N LEU A 144 0.15 -21.45 18.02
CA LEU A 144 0.25 -20.08 18.37
C LEU A 144 -0.96 -19.82 19.23
N ALA A 145 -0.72 -19.45 20.45
CA ALA A 145 -1.81 -19.15 21.36
C ALA A 145 -2.64 -18.03 20.75
N PRO A 146 -3.95 -18.11 20.82
CA PRO A 146 -4.82 -17.09 20.24
C PRO A 146 -4.84 -15.82 21.09
N GLU A 147 -3.71 -15.31 21.47
CA GLU A 147 -3.64 -14.08 22.23
C GLU A 147 -3.30 -12.92 21.33
N PRO A 148 -3.87 -11.75 21.57
CA PRO A 148 -3.53 -10.59 20.75
C PRO A 148 -2.04 -10.31 20.80
N ARG A 149 -1.50 -9.99 19.66
CA ARG A 149 -0.07 -9.73 19.52
C ARG A 149 0.13 -8.39 18.87
N LYS A 150 1.06 -7.62 19.39
CA LYS A 150 1.39 -6.33 18.79
C LYS A 150 2.55 -6.49 17.84
N LEU A 151 2.40 -5.96 16.64
CA LEU A 151 3.46 -5.97 15.64
C LEU A 151 3.74 -4.53 15.24
N ARG A 152 5.01 -4.16 15.20
CA ARG A 152 5.38 -2.83 14.72
C ARG A 152 5.46 -2.90 13.21
N PHE A 153 5.14 -1.81 12.52
CA PHE A 153 5.25 -1.79 11.07
C PHE A 153 6.66 -2.14 10.59
N GLY A 154 7.68 -1.75 11.36
CA GLY A 154 9.06 -2.10 11.01
C GLY A 154 9.37 -3.60 11.08
N GLU A 155 8.55 -4.38 11.78
CA GLU A 155 8.73 -5.82 11.87
C GLU A 155 8.05 -6.54 10.73
N ILE A 156 7.08 -5.90 10.07
CA ILE A 156 6.31 -6.51 9.00
C ILE A 156 7.00 -6.30 7.67
N LYS A 157 7.38 -7.39 7.02
CA LYS A 157 8.00 -7.31 5.71
C LYS A 157 6.92 -7.14 4.65
N LYS A 158 5.84 -7.89 4.76
CA LYS A 158 4.69 -7.80 3.86
C LYS A 158 3.42 -8.18 4.58
N CYS A 159 2.34 -7.52 4.27
CA CYS A 159 1.02 -7.88 4.76
C CYS A 159 0.06 -7.85 3.58
N ASN A 160 -0.54 -8.97 3.27
CA ASN A 160 -1.43 -9.10 2.12
C ASN A 160 -2.84 -9.47 2.54
N LEU A 161 -3.78 -9.08 1.71
CA LEU A 161 -5.15 -9.50 1.88
C LEU A 161 -5.25 -10.98 1.52
N ILE A 162 -6.13 -11.69 2.19
CA ILE A 162 -6.39 -13.07 1.85
C ILE A 162 -7.62 -13.06 0.96
N VAL A 163 -7.45 -13.55 -0.26
CA VAL A 163 -8.55 -13.61 -1.20
C VAL A 163 -9.24 -14.94 -1.00
N SER A 164 -10.51 -14.87 -0.62
CA SER A 164 -11.28 -16.06 -0.39
C SER A 164 -12.19 -16.26 -1.57
N PHE A 165 -12.05 -17.37 -2.22
CA PHE A 165 -12.91 -17.71 -3.33
C PHE A 165 -13.98 -18.62 -2.82
N LYS A 166 -15.19 -18.26 -2.93
CA LYS A 166 -16.29 -19.12 -2.53
C LYS A 166 -17.18 -19.43 -3.68
#